data_4340d7ee20ba23d05ad8e5913608cb7d
#
_entry.id   4340d7ee20ba23d05ad8e5913608cb7d
#
_cell.length_a   1.000
_cell.length_b   1.000
_cell.length_c   1.000
_cell.angle_alpha   90.00
_cell.angle_beta   90.00
_cell.angle_gamma   90.00
#
_symmetry.space_group_name_H-M   'P 1'
#
loop_
_entity.id
_entity.type
_entity.pdbx_description
1 polymer ?
#
loop_
_entity_poly.entity_id
_entity_poly.type
_entity_poly.pdbx_seq_one_letter_code
_entity_poly.pdbx_strand_id
1 'polypeptide(L)'
;MKKIMMIALMTAMTLAASAQEKKHIELPAWLNNVKFSGYGMVQYQALDKENAHENSFQLRLVRLALEGRIQQDWYWKLQLQLNGNTSSLNASPRIVDAFAEWQKYEFFKVKAGQYKRPFTFENPMHPITQGFMSYSQPVSKLAGFSDRTGEQSSNGRDIGVQIQGDFLKDNSGRNWLHYQVGVFNGEGINQKDKDNKKDIIGGMWVMPMKGLRIGAFGWTGTRYMATTETTEQGPVSKTESVRKNRYALSAEYALNDWTARAEYIHSQGFAANKDKGDKADGWYALAIAPVIKNKMHVKARYDCYRDQKTWASSKTYYEVGADYLLSKNLQVNLEYARVNERATHSSYNLVDVELDFRF
;
A
#
# COMPACT_ATOMS: atom_id res chain seq x y z
N MET A 1 7.99 10.57 -29.60
CA MET A 1 7.55 10.61 -28.19
C MET A 1 8.55 10.04 -27.20
N LYS A 2 9.14 8.84 -27.40
CA LYS A 2 10.17 8.27 -26.48
C LYS A 2 11.42 9.15 -26.30
N LYS A 3 11.87 9.86 -27.31
CA LYS A 3 13.06 10.75 -27.23
C LYS A 3 12.82 12.03 -26.43
N ILE A 4 11.61 12.57 -26.42
CA ILE A 4 11.28 13.81 -25.69
C ILE A 4 11.17 13.55 -24.18
N MET A 5 10.64 12.39 -23.78
CA MET A 5 10.54 12.00 -22.38
C MET A 5 11.91 11.67 -21.75
N MET A 6 12.81 11.07 -22.54
CA MET A 6 14.19 10.82 -22.10
C MET A 6 15.03 12.10 -21.96
N ILE A 7 14.80 13.08 -22.83
CA ILE A 7 15.47 14.39 -22.76
C ILE A 7 15.00 15.17 -21.53
N ALA A 8 13.70 15.17 -21.21
CA ALA A 8 13.19 15.83 -20.01
C ALA A 8 13.71 15.19 -18.70
N LEU A 9 13.88 13.86 -18.68
CA LEU A 9 14.45 13.16 -17.52
C LEU A 9 15.96 13.39 -17.39
N MET A 10 16.70 13.41 -18.49
CA MET A 10 18.14 13.71 -18.49
C MET A 10 18.43 15.18 -18.15
N THR A 11 17.59 16.11 -18.59
CA THR A 11 17.74 17.53 -18.23
C THR A 11 17.49 17.76 -16.74
N ALA A 12 16.56 17.04 -16.12
CA ALA A 12 16.35 17.09 -14.67
C ALA A 12 17.53 16.49 -13.87
N MET A 13 18.20 15.45 -14.38
CA MET A 13 19.37 14.85 -13.74
C MET A 13 20.65 15.67 -13.90
N THR A 14 20.85 16.35 -15.05
CA THR A 14 22.00 17.22 -15.26
C THR A 14 21.90 18.52 -14.44
N LEU A 15 20.70 19.00 -14.15
CA LEU A 15 20.47 20.15 -13.27
C LEU A 15 20.80 19.85 -11.79
N ALA A 16 20.73 18.59 -11.36
CA ALA A 16 21.11 18.19 -10.01
C ALA A 16 22.64 18.02 -9.82
N ALA A 17 23.40 17.79 -10.89
CA ALA A 17 24.84 17.53 -10.83
C ALA A 17 25.72 18.80 -10.96
N SER A 18 25.15 19.95 -11.38
CA SER A 18 25.91 21.20 -11.57
C SER A 18 25.69 22.20 -10.43
N ALA A 19 25.86 21.75 -9.18
CA ALA A 19 25.72 22.59 -7.98
C ALA A 19 26.86 23.60 -7.78
N GLN A 20 27.62 24.00 -8.79
CA GLN A 20 28.78 24.87 -8.63
C GLN A 20 28.75 26.21 -9.35
N GLU A 21 27.68 26.54 -10.07
CA GLU A 21 27.41 27.91 -10.50
C GLU A 21 25.94 28.26 -10.31
N LYS A 22 25.67 29.21 -9.42
CA LYS A 22 24.34 29.81 -9.22
C LYS A 22 23.91 30.64 -10.43
N LYS A 23 23.66 30.03 -11.57
CA LYS A 23 22.76 30.63 -12.59
C LYS A 23 21.35 30.32 -12.12
N HIS A 24 20.63 31.35 -11.70
CA HIS A 24 19.18 31.26 -11.53
C HIS A 24 18.58 30.89 -12.89
N ILE A 25 18.31 29.61 -13.08
CA ILE A 25 17.44 29.17 -14.17
C ILE A 25 16.04 29.53 -13.71
N GLU A 26 15.46 30.57 -14.28
CA GLU A 26 14.05 30.89 -14.07
C GLU A 26 13.23 29.77 -14.70
N LEU A 27 12.74 28.87 -13.84
CA LEU A 27 11.81 27.84 -14.27
C LEU A 27 10.50 28.51 -14.72
N PRO A 28 9.85 28.02 -15.77
CA PRO A 28 8.52 28.48 -16.13
C PRO A 28 7.60 28.49 -14.92
N ALA A 29 6.75 29.49 -14.78
CA ALA A 29 5.94 29.73 -13.60
C ALA A 29 5.08 28.49 -13.17
N TRP A 30 4.69 27.65 -14.14
CA TRP A 30 3.96 26.41 -13.88
C TRP A 30 4.82 25.31 -13.23
N LEU A 31 6.15 25.37 -13.37
CA LEU A 31 7.10 24.44 -12.71
C LEU A 31 7.45 24.87 -11.28
N ASN A 32 7.26 26.13 -10.92
CA ASN A 32 7.55 26.62 -9.57
C ASN A 32 6.70 25.96 -8.48
N ASN A 33 5.57 25.35 -8.84
CA ASN A 33 4.66 24.65 -7.93
C ASN A 33 4.76 23.14 -8.01
N VAL A 34 5.78 22.60 -8.70
CA VAL A 34 6.00 21.16 -8.82
C VAL A 34 7.08 20.72 -7.83
N LYS A 35 6.70 19.80 -6.94
CA LYS A 35 7.63 19.17 -6.01
C LYS A 35 8.11 17.85 -6.60
N PHE A 36 9.41 17.71 -6.71
CA PHE A 36 10.07 16.44 -6.98
C PHE A 36 10.48 15.80 -5.66
N SER A 37 10.26 14.50 -5.54
CA SER A 37 10.65 13.72 -4.37
C SER A 37 10.94 12.28 -4.77
N GLY A 38 11.66 11.57 -3.91
CA GLY A 38 11.93 10.16 -4.13
C GLY A 38 12.36 9.46 -2.85
N TYR A 39 12.39 8.15 -2.92
CA TYR A 39 12.94 7.33 -1.87
C TYR A 39 13.46 5.99 -2.39
N GLY A 40 14.42 5.43 -1.68
CA GLY A 40 14.92 4.09 -1.88
C GLY A 40 14.96 3.33 -0.56
N MET A 41 14.75 2.03 -0.66
CA MET A 41 14.74 1.09 0.45
C MET A 41 15.67 -0.08 0.08
N VAL A 42 16.78 -0.18 0.82
CA VAL A 42 17.76 -1.27 0.67
C VAL A 42 17.57 -2.22 1.83
N GLN A 43 17.24 -3.45 1.55
CA GLN A 43 16.92 -4.46 2.55
C GLN A 43 17.95 -5.60 2.51
N TYR A 44 18.36 -6.07 3.68
CA TYR A 44 18.95 -7.39 3.89
C TYR A 44 17.91 -8.24 4.59
N GLN A 45 17.64 -9.44 4.06
CA GLN A 45 16.72 -10.39 4.62
C GLN A 45 17.41 -11.72 4.86
N ALA A 46 17.23 -12.29 6.04
CA ALA A 46 17.66 -13.64 6.39
C ALA A 46 16.45 -14.47 6.87
N LEU A 47 16.25 -15.61 6.23
CA LEU A 47 15.14 -16.53 6.46
C LEU A 47 15.69 -17.93 6.69
N ASP A 48 15.29 -18.60 7.78
CA ASP A 48 15.70 -19.98 8.13
C ASP A 48 14.62 -21.04 7.84
N LYS A 49 13.69 -20.72 6.94
CA LYS A 49 12.64 -21.67 6.56
C LYS A 49 13.24 -22.89 5.85
N GLU A 50 12.87 -24.09 6.29
CA GLU A 50 13.27 -25.33 5.65
C GLU A 50 12.94 -25.33 4.16
N ASN A 51 13.90 -25.73 3.31
CA ASN A 51 13.83 -25.73 1.84
C ASN A 51 13.61 -24.35 1.18
N ALA A 52 13.73 -23.28 1.93
CA ALA A 52 13.59 -21.92 1.43
C ALA A 52 14.50 -20.93 2.19
N HIS A 53 15.74 -21.36 2.50
CA HIS A 53 16.72 -20.47 3.14
C HIS A 53 17.00 -19.29 2.21
N GLU A 54 16.86 -18.11 2.76
CA GLU A 54 17.21 -16.88 2.06
C GLU A 54 18.21 -16.08 2.91
N ASN A 55 19.20 -15.54 2.26
CA ASN A 55 20.18 -14.65 2.86
C ASN A 55 20.63 -13.69 1.75
N SER A 56 19.96 -12.58 1.62
CA SER A 56 20.15 -11.73 0.45
C SER A 56 20.00 -10.24 0.74
N PHE A 57 20.72 -9.43 -0.04
CA PHE A 57 20.46 -8.00 -0.18
C PHE A 57 19.53 -7.77 -1.36
N GLN A 58 18.61 -6.83 -1.21
CA GLN A 58 17.69 -6.46 -2.27
C GLN A 58 17.33 -4.97 -2.25
N LEU A 59 16.98 -4.44 -3.42
CA LEU A 59 16.31 -3.16 -3.53
C LEU A 59 14.80 -3.40 -3.36
N ARG A 60 14.27 -3.14 -2.17
CA ARG A 60 12.86 -3.40 -1.91
C ARG A 60 11.96 -2.46 -2.69
N LEU A 61 12.19 -1.16 -2.60
CA LEU A 61 11.46 -0.14 -3.37
C LEU A 61 12.40 1.00 -3.75
N VAL A 62 12.28 1.45 -5.00
CA VAL A 62 12.89 2.69 -5.49
C VAL A 62 11.80 3.46 -6.23
N ARG A 63 11.41 4.63 -5.72
CA ARG A 63 10.31 5.43 -6.28
C ARG A 63 10.69 6.88 -6.45
N LEU A 64 10.18 7.47 -7.53
CA LEU A 64 10.24 8.90 -7.83
C LEU A 64 8.83 9.45 -7.96
N ALA A 65 8.60 10.65 -7.49
CA ALA A 65 7.31 11.32 -7.56
C ALA A 65 7.43 12.77 -8.00
N LEU A 66 6.48 13.20 -8.79
CA LEU A 66 6.15 14.58 -9.08
C LEU A 66 4.75 14.86 -8.55
N GLU A 67 4.61 15.94 -7.83
CA GLU A 67 3.32 16.38 -7.32
C GLU A 67 3.21 17.90 -7.33
N GLY A 68 2.00 18.40 -7.45
CA GLY A 68 1.80 19.84 -7.50
C GLY A 68 0.34 20.25 -7.49
N ARG A 69 0.11 21.56 -7.70
CA ARG A 69 -1.23 22.12 -7.82
C ARG A 69 -1.40 22.82 -9.17
N ILE A 70 -2.56 22.60 -9.77
CA ILE A 70 -3.04 23.36 -10.93
C ILE A 70 -4.14 24.27 -10.38
N GLN A 71 -3.93 25.58 -10.46
CA GLN A 71 -4.74 26.54 -9.72
C GLN A 71 -4.70 26.24 -8.22
N GLN A 72 -5.65 26.72 -7.43
CA GLN A 72 -5.66 26.49 -5.98
C GLN A 72 -6.32 25.17 -5.58
N ASP A 73 -7.29 24.74 -6.36
CA ASP A 73 -8.22 23.68 -5.99
C ASP A 73 -7.81 22.28 -6.49
N TRP A 74 -6.94 22.18 -7.47
CA TRP A 74 -6.55 20.90 -8.06
C TRP A 74 -5.17 20.45 -7.59
N TYR A 75 -5.11 19.33 -6.91
CA TYR A 75 -3.87 18.61 -6.59
C TYR A 75 -3.67 17.47 -7.58
N TRP A 76 -2.45 17.24 -8.03
CA TRP A 76 -2.10 16.09 -8.87
C TRP A 76 -0.83 15.43 -8.39
N LYS A 77 -0.70 14.13 -8.67
CA LYS A 77 0.49 13.33 -8.39
C LYS A 77 0.76 12.33 -9.49
N LEU A 78 2.03 12.22 -9.86
CA LEU A 78 2.58 11.15 -10.68
C LEU A 78 3.70 10.48 -9.89
N GLN A 79 3.64 9.16 -9.70
CA GLN A 79 4.69 8.40 -9.04
C GLN A 79 5.08 7.19 -9.88
N LEU A 80 6.39 7.02 -10.06
CA LEU A 80 7.00 5.89 -10.75
C LEU A 80 7.68 4.98 -9.73
N GLN A 81 7.55 3.68 -9.89
CA GLN A 81 8.41 2.69 -9.25
C GLN A 81 9.41 2.20 -10.29
N LEU A 82 10.70 2.35 -9.97
CA LEU A 82 11.79 2.05 -10.90
C LEU A 82 12.19 0.57 -10.87
N ASN A 83 12.04 -0.08 -9.74
CA ASN A 83 12.25 -1.52 -9.58
C ASN A 83 10.90 -2.26 -9.50
N GLY A 84 10.89 -3.55 -9.80
CA GLY A 84 9.76 -4.42 -9.49
C GLY A 84 9.62 -4.62 -7.98
N ASN A 85 8.51 -5.19 -7.53
CA ASN A 85 8.33 -5.62 -6.13
C ASN A 85 8.99 -6.97 -5.86
N THR A 86 9.77 -7.46 -6.77
CA THR A 86 10.44 -8.75 -6.70
C THR A 86 11.89 -8.58 -7.11
N SER A 87 12.74 -9.45 -6.66
CA SER A 87 14.13 -9.62 -7.11
C SER A 87 14.25 -10.08 -8.58
N SER A 88 13.16 -10.03 -9.35
CA SER A 88 13.14 -10.42 -10.75
C SER A 88 13.95 -9.45 -11.60
N LEU A 89 14.86 -9.98 -12.40
CA LEU A 89 15.69 -9.23 -13.36
C LEU A 89 14.86 -8.53 -14.45
N ASN A 90 13.60 -8.90 -14.63
CA ASN A 90 12.68 -8.34 -15.61
C ASN A 90 11.77 -7.24 -15.03
N ALA A 91 12.12 -6.70 -13.88
CA ALA A 91 11.38 -5.61 -13.27
C ALA A 91 11.45 -4.34 -14.12
N SER A 92 10.39 -3.99 -14.77
CA SER A 92 10.27 -2.74 -15.54
C SER A 92 9.76 -1.60 -14.68
N PRO A 93 10.22 -0.36 -14.92
CA PRO A 93 9.60 0.82 -14.32
C PRO A 93 8.10 0.85 -14.63
N ARG A 94 7.29 1.17 -13.60
CA ARG A 94 5.84 1.27 -13.75
C ARG A 94 5.28 2.50 -13.06
N ILE A 95 4.18 3.01 -13.61
CA ILE A 95 3.39 4.04 -12.95
C ILE A 95 2.67 3.39 -11.77
N VAL A 96 2.84 3.94 -10.57
CA VAL A 96 2.14 3.48 -9.37
C VAL A 96 1.03 4.43 -8.96
N ASP A 97 1.26 5.75 -9.00
CA ASP A 97 0.20 6.74 -8.82
C ASP A 97 0.15 7.66 -10.03
N ALA A 98 -1.05 7.96 -10.53
CA ALA A 98 -1.32 8.94 -11.55
C ALA A 98 -2.75 9.44 -11.36
N PHE A 99 -2.94 10.54 -10.65
CA PHE A 99 -4.27 11.05 -10.34
C PHE A 99 -4.31 12.57 -10.23
N ALA A 100 -5.51 13.11 -10.38
CA ALA A 100 -5.85 14.47 -10.01
C ALA A 100 -6.97 14.45 -8.97
N GLU A 101 -6.93 15.41 -8.06
CA GLU A 101 -7.92 15.56 -6.99
C GLU A 101 -8.37 17.01 -6.88
N TRP A 102 -9.67 17.21 -7.03
CA TRP A 102 -10.30 18.50 -6.77
C TRP A 102 -10.60 18.62 -5.26
N GLN A 103 -10.08 19.68 -4.65
CA GLN A 103 -10.03 19.87 -3.20
C GLN A 103 -10.62 21.21 -2.75
N LYS A 104 -11.56 21.79 -3.49
CA LYS A 104 -12.13 23.11 -3.20
C LYS A 104 -12.85 23.13 -1.84
N TYR A 105 -13.57 22.09 -1.51
CA TYR A 105 -14.31 22.00 -0.26
C TYR A 105 -13.74 20.89 0.62
N GLU A 106 -13.65 21.16 1.92
CA GLU A 106 -13.14 20.18 2.88
C GLU A 106 -14.07 18.98 3.00
N PHE A 107 -15.38 19.23 2.96
CA PHE A 107 -16.41 18.19 3.08
C PHE A 107 -16.66 17.41 1.78
N PHE A 108 -16.14 17.88 0.65
CA PHE A 108 -16.34 17.24 -0.65
C PHE A 108 -15.16 17.43 -1.58
N LYS A 109 -14.42 16.37 -1.81
CA LYS A 109 -13.27 16.29 -2.71
C LYS A 109 -13.50 15.17 -3.71
N VAL A 110 -13.04 15.33 -4.93
CA VAL A 110 -13.16 14.32 -5.98
C VAL A 110 -11.77 13.96 -6.50
N LYS A 111 -11.42 12.68 -6.43
CA LYS A 111 -10.15 12.13 -6.91
C LYS A 111 -10.41 11.18 -8.07
N ALA A 112 -9.66 11.33 -9.17
CA ALA A 112 -9.76 10.48 -10.36
C ALA A 112 -8.37 10.08 -10.86
N GLY A 113 -8.23 8.81 -11.25
CA GLY A 113 -6.98 8.25 -11.77
C GLY A 113 -6.60 6.94 -11.09
N GLN A 114 -5.31 6.67 -11.00
CA GLN A 114 -4.73 5.50 -10.35
C GLN A 114 -4.10 5.87 -9.02
N TYR A 115 -4.57 5.27 -7.94
CA TYR A 115 -4.11 5.50 -6.58
C TYR A 115 -4.47 4.34 -5.67
N LYS A 116 -4.00 4.37 -4.42
CA LYS A 116 -4.33 3.34 -3.43
C LYS A 116 -5.83 3.34 -3.10
N ARG A 117 -6.43 2.14 -3.10
CA ARG A 117 -7.84 1.91 -2.79
C ARG A 117 -8.18 2.44 -1.40
N PRO A 118 -9.36 3.07 -1.21
CA PRO A 118 -9.81 3.59 0.08
C PRO A 118 -10.32 2.47 1.00
N PHE A 119 -9.42 1.56 1.37
CA PHE A 119 -9.73 0.37 2.16
C PHE A 119 -8.68 0.19 3.26
N THR A 120 -9.12 0.09 4.53
CA THR A 120 -8.31 0.07 5.75
C THR A 120 -7.52 1.37 6.04
N PHE A 121 -6.86 1.45 7.19
CA PHE A 121 -5.93 2.55 7.48
C PHE A 121 -4.53 2.27 6.95
N GLU A 122 -4.08 1.00 7.00
CA GLU A 122 -2.72 0.65 6.59
C GLU A 122 -2.53 0.70 5.06
N ASN A 123 -3.53 0.28 4.26
CA ASN A 123 -3.37 0.24 2.81
C ASN A 123 -2.89 1.56 2.19
N PRO A 124 -3.49 2.74 2.51
CA PRO A 124 -3.04 4.02 1.94
C PRO A 124 -1.73 4.55 2.52
N MET A 125 -1.16 3.94 3.56
CA MET A 125 0.07 4.45 4.20
C MET A 125 1.29 4.38 3.27
N HIS A 126 2.21 5.30 3.51
CA HIS A 126 3.51 5.29 2.85
C HIS A 126 4.37 4.15 3.39
N PRO A 127 5.11 3.39 2.57
CA PRO A 127 5.90 2.24 3.02
C PRO A 127 6.89 2.53 4.16
N ILE A 128 7.48 3.74 4.19
CA ILE A 128 8.43 4.13 5.26
C ILE A 128 7.72 4.47 6.58
N THR A 129 6.43 4.86 6.54
CA THR A 129 5.70 5.35 7.72
C THR A 129 4.62 4.41 8.22
N GLN A 130 4.50 3.24 7.62
CA GLN A 130 3.50 2.25 8.02
C GLN A 130 3.80 1.56 9.36
N GLY A 131 5.04 1.69 9.86
CA GLY A 131 5.49 1.20 11.15
C GLY A 131 6.39 -0.02 11.06
N PHE A 132 6.06 -1.02 10.29
CA PHE A 132 6.89 -2.19 9.99
C PHE A 132 7.35 -2.17 8.54
N MET A 133 8.47 -2.83 8.23
CA MET A 133 8.98 -2.90 6.86
C MET A 133 7.92 -3.52 5.93
N SER A 134 7.27 -4.59 6.33
CA SER A 134 6.22 -5.23 5.54
C SER A 134 4.82 -4.78 5.94
N TYR A 135 3.91 -4.66 4.96
CA TYR A 135 2.47 -4.60 5.24
C TYR A 135 2.03 -5.83 6.02
N SER A 136 1.00 -5.66 6.86
CA SER A 136 0.39 -6.80 7.54
C SER A 136 -0.13 -7.84 6.55
N GLN A 137 -0.18 -9.10 6.96
CA GLN A 137 -0.71 -10.17 6.12
C GLN A 137 -2.16 -9.89 5.66
N PRO A 138 -3.10 -9.45 6.55
CA PRO A 138 -4.44 -9.11 6.12
C PRO A 138 -4.46 -8.08 4.99
N VAL A 139 -3.69 -7.01 5.09
CA VAL A 139 -3.61 -6.00 4.03
C VAL A 139 -2.91 -6.55 2.79
N SER A 140 -1.82 -7.27 2.96
CA SER A 140 -1.09 -7.89 1.84
C SER A 140 -1.95 -8.88 1.04
N LYS A 141 -2.73 -9.71 1.72
CA LYS A 141 -3.55 -10.77 1.12
C LYS A 141 -4.95 -10.33 0.70
N LEU A 142 -5.46 -9.23 1.27
CA LEU A 142 -6.86 -8.83 1.11
C LEU A 142 -7.06 -7.37 0.67
N ALA A 143 -5.99 -6.65 0.28
CA ALA A 143 -6.10 -5.28 -0.21
C ALA A 143 -5.37 -5.03 -1.54
N GLY A 144 -4.96 -6.09 -2.27
CA GLY A 144 -4.42 -5.99 -3.62
C GLY A 144 -2.89 -5.85 -3.68
N PHE A 145 -2.14 -6.47 -2.77
CA PHE A 145 -0.68 -6.60 -2.89
C PHE A 145 -0.30 -7.98 -3.46
N SER A 146 -0.30 -9.01 -2.65
CA SER A 146 -0.25 -10.41 -3.07
C SER A 146 -1.59 -11.07 -2.81
N ASP A 147 -2.62 -10.53 -3.44
CA ASP A 147 -4.01 -10.83 -3.14
C ASP A 147 -4.33 -12.31 -3.34
N ARG A 148 -5.08 -12.88 -2.40
CA ARG A 148 -5.47 -14.30 -2.42
C ARG A 148 -6.28 -14.72 -3.64
N THR A 149 -6.95 -13.77 -4.31
CA THR A 149 -7.71 -14.03 -5.53
C THR A 149 -6.83 -14.17 -6.77
N GLY A 150 -5.51 -14.04 -6.64
CA GLY A 150 -4.57 -14.07 -7.75
C GLY A 150 -4.57 -12.79 -8.59
N GLU A 151 -5.10 -11.70 -8.05
CA GLU A 151 -4.97 -10.38 -8.66
C GLU A 151 -3.49 -10.02 -8.82
N GLN A 152 -3.14 -9.40 -9.95
CA GLN A 152 -1.79 -8.89 -10.15
C GLN A 152 -1.38 -7.96 -9.01
N SER A 153 -0.16 -8.10 -8.50
CA SER A 153 0.34 -7.25 -7.44
C SER A 153 0.22 -5.77 -7.81
N SER A 154 -0.71 -5.08 -7.15
CA SER A 154 -1.08 -3.69 -7.41
C SER A 154 -0.53 -2.70 -6.39
N ASN A 155 0.15 -3.19 -5.35
CA ASN A 155 0.52 -2.38 -4.19
C ASN A 155 -0.69 -1.64 -3.58
N GLY A 156 -1.84 -2.32 -3.51
CA GLY A 156 -3.09 -1.78 -3.00
C GLY A 156 -3.77 -0.73 -3.88
N ARG A 157 -3.41 -0.63 -5.17
CA ARG A 157 -3.88 0.41 -6.10
C ARG A 157 -4.88 -0.10 -7.11
N ASP A 158 -5.65 0.86 -7.66
CA ASP A 158 -6.56 0.62 -8.77
C ASP A 158 -6.84 1.92 -9.53
N ILE A 159 -7.49 1.82 -10.68
CA ILE A 159 -7.94 2.96 -11.48
C ILE A 159 -9.40 3.21 -11.19
N GLY A 160 -9.75 4.45 -10.82
CA GLY A 160 -11.13 4.78 -10.50
C GLY A 160 -11.38 6.24 -10.18
N VAL A 161 -12.58 6.48 -9.65
CA VAL A 161 -13.03 7.79 -9.16
C VAL A 161 -13.52 7.63 -7.72
N GLN A 162 -13.16 8.56 -6.86
CA GLN A 162 -13.50 8.56 -5.44
C GLN A 162 -13.98 9.94 -5.02
N ILE A 163 -14.99 9.96 -4.17
CA ILE A 163 -15.36 11.15 -3.38
C ILE A 163 -14.95 10.93 -1.93
N GLN A 164 -14.54 12.00 -1.27
CA GLN A 164 -14.15 11.98 0.14
C GLN A 164 -14.32 13.35 0.78
N GLY A 165 -14.38 13.39 2.09
CA GLY A 165 -14.50 14.64 2.81
C GLY A 165 -14.50 14.48 4.31
N ASP A 166 -14.41 15.63 4.98
CA ASP A 166 -14.30 15.76 6.42
C ASP A 166 -15.45 16.63 6.94
N PHE A 167 -16.04 16.20 8.07
CA PHE A 167 -17.20 16.84 8.66
C PHE A 167 -17.07 17.01 10.19
N LEU A 168 -17.99 17.79 10.74
CA LEU A 168 -18.21 17.94 12.17
C LEU A 168 -16.97 18.49 12.89
N LYS A 169 -16.61 19.74 12.58
CA LYS A 169 -15.53 20.44 13.28
C LYS A 169 -15.87 20.71 14.73
N ASP A 170 -14.93 20.39 15.61
CA ASP A 170 -14.97 20.82 17.00
C ASP A 170 -14.47 22.29 17.14
N ASN A 171 -14.54 22.82 18.38
CA ASN A 171 -14.09 24.17 18.68
C ASN A 171 -12.59 24.41 18.44
N SER A 172 -11.78 23.36 18.32
CA SER A 172 -10.36 23.43 17.95
C SER A 172 -10.12 23.38 16.44
N GLY A 173 -11.17 23.26 15.65
CA GLY A 173 -11.11 23.13 14.18
C GLY A 173 -10.79 21.74 13.68
N ARG A 174 -10.78 20.74 14.55
CA ARG A 174 -10.53 19.34 14.20
C ARG A 174 -11.82 18.68 13.74
N ASN A 175 -11.74 17.94 12.62
CA ASN A 175 -12.87 17.17 12.13
C ASN A 175 -13.10 15.89 12.95
N TRP A 176 -14.35 15.54 13.19
CA TRP A 176 -14.76 14.34 13.93
C TRP A 176 -15.07 13.17 13.02
N LEU A 177 -15.46 13.44 11.79
CA LEU A 177 -15.90 12.42 10.84
C LEU A 177 -15.19 12.60 9.51
N HIS A 178 -14.67 11.49 8.97
CA HIS A 178 -14.22 11.39 7.59
C HIS A 178 -15.02 10.31 6.87
N TYR A 179 -15.31 10.52 5.58
CA TYR A 179 -15.85 9.52 4.69
C TYR A 179 -15.08 9.46 3.37
N GLN A 180 -15.07 8.29 2.76
CA GLN A 180 -14.56 8.09 1.41
C GLN A 180 -15.29 6.93 0.74
N VAL A 181 -15.61 7.08 -0.54
CA VAL A 181 -16.19 6.02 -1.37
C VAL A 181 -15.81 6.24 -2.83
N GLY A 182 -15.47 5.17 -3.52
CA GLY A 182 -15.07 5.22 -4.93
C GLY A 182 -15.52 4.02 -5.72
N VAL A 183 -15.48 4.19 -7.03
CA VAL A 183 -15.77 3.18 -8.05
C VAL A 183 -14.49 2.90 -8.82
N PHE A 184 -14.09 1.64 -8.89
CA PHE A 184 -12.80 1.20 -9.43
C PHE A 184 -12.98 0.10 -10.47
N ASN A 185 -11.96 -0.11 -11.32
CA ASN A 185 -11.98 -1.19 -12.30
C ASN A 185 -11.97 -2.60 -11.67
N GLY A 186 -11.41 -2.77 -10.47
CA GLY A 186 -11.31 -4.07 -9.81
C GLY A 186 -10.13 -4.95 -10.24
N GLU A 187 -9.37 -4.54 -11.25
CA GLU A 187 -8.30 -5.33 -11.87
C GLU A 187 -6.89 -4.97 -11.37
N GLY A 188 -6.76 -3.92 -10.55
CA GLY A 188 -5.50 -3.47 -9.99
C GLY A 188 -4.74 -2.47 -10.87
N ILE A 189 -3.43 -2.39 -10.63
CA ILE A 189 -2.57 -1.36 -11.21
C ILE A 189 -2.39 -1.51 -12.73
N ASN A 190 -2.53 -0.39 -13.46
CA ASN A 190 -2.29 -0.31 -14.91
C ASN A 190 -3.12 -1.29 -15.74
N GLN A 191 -4.27 -1.74 -15.23
CA GLN A 191 -5.15 -2.67 -15.91
C GLN A 191 -6.45 -2.00 -16.32
N LYS A 192 -6.90 -2.32 -17.54
CA LYS A 192 -8.27 -2.04 -17.97
C LYS A 192 -9.22 -3.02 -17.29
N ASP A 193 -10.45 -2.61 -17.15
CA ASP A 193 -11.55 -3.50 -16.77
C ASP A 193 -11.69 -4.63 -17.80
N LYS A 194 -11.78 -5.87 -17.32
CA LYS A 194 -11.84 -7.08 -18.14
C LYS A 194 -13.23 -7.74 -18.17
N ASP A 195 -14.06 -7.43 -17.18
CA ASP A 195 -15.39 -8.03 -17.06
C ASP A 195 -16.54 -7.01 -17.13
N ASN A 196 -16.23 -5.73 -17.35
CA ASN A 196 -17.14 -4.60 -17.37
C ASN A 196 -17.91 -4.40 -16.05
N LYS A 197 -17.40 -4.94 -14.96
CA LYS A 197 -17.94 -4.76 -13.61
C LYS A 197 -17.03 -3.88 -12.80
N LYS A 198 -17.60 -3.12 -11.89
CA LYS A 198 -16.85 -2.19 -11.06
C LYS A 198 -16.83 -2.63 -9.61
N ASP A 199 -15.71 -2.41 -8.98
CA ASP A 199 -15.57 -2.51 -7.54
C ASP A 199 -16.02 -1.21 -6.89
N ILE A 200 -16.87 -1.30 -5.85
CA ILE A 200 -17.22 -0.19 -4.98
C ILE A 200 -16.46 -0.38 -3.68
N ILE A 201 -15.63 0.60 -3.34
CA ILE A 201 -14.75 0.55 -2.18
C ILE A 201 -14.88 1.86 -1.41
N GLY A 202 -15.00 1.76 -0.08
CA GLY A 202 -15.07 2.95 0.74
C GLY A 202 -15.13 2.64 2.22
N GLY A 203 -15.24 3.69 3.01
CA GLY A 203 -15.34 3.60 4.46
C GLY A 203 -15.54 4.95 5.09
N MET A 204 -15.74 4.90 6.39
CA MET A 204 -15.82 6.08 7.25
C MET A 204 -15.12 5.83 8.56
N TRP A 205 -14.65 6.91 9.19
CA TRP A 205 -14.09 6.84 10.52
C TRP A 205 -14.42 8.08 11.35
N VAL A 206 -14.46 7.86 12.64
CA VAL A 206 -14.62 8.92 13.63
C VAL A 206 -13.29 9.20 14.32
N MET A 207 -13.09 10.45 14.70
CA MET A 207 -11.92 10.95 15.40
C MET A 207 -12.31 11.58 16.74
N PRO A 208 -12.73 10.77 17.75
CA PRO A 208 -13.34 11.28 18.97
C PRO A 208 -12.40 12.09 19.85
N MET A 209 -11.09 11.84 19.73
CA MET A 209 -10.05 12.60 20.44
C MET A 209 -8.80 12.75 19.58
N LYS A 210 -7.93 13.67 19.94
CA LYS A 210 -6.67 13.90 19.23
C LYS A 210 -5.84 12.60 19.19
N GLY A 211 -5.42 12.24 17.98
CA GLY A 211 -4.62 11.05 17.72
C GLY A 211 -5.41 9.75 17.57
N LEU A 212 -6.67 9.67 17.97
CA LEU A 212 -7.49 8.46 17.83
C LEU A 212 -8.40 8.56 16.62
N ARG A 213 -8.40 7.51 15.78
CA ARG A 213 -9.39 7.28 14.72
C ARG A 213 -9.89 5.84 14.76
N ILE A 214 -11.17 5.65 14.56
CA ILE A 214 -11.82 4.34 14.52
C ILE A 214 -12.73 4.32 13.31
N GLY A 215 -12.59 3.31 12.46
CA GLY A 215 -13.29 3.24 11.18
C GLY A 215 -13.74 1.86 10.75
N ALA A 216 -14.68 1.87 9.81
CA ALA A 216 -15.17 0.69 9.12
C ALA A 216 -15.13 0.93 7.62
N PHE A 217 -14.81 -0.15 6.88
CA PHE A 217 -14.63 -0.12 5.43
C PHE A 217 -15.37 -1.27 4.78
N GLY A 218 -15.84 -1.05 3.56
CA GLY A 218 -16.50 -2.03 2.73
C GLY A 218 -15.90 -2.08 1.33
N TRP A 219 -15.91 -3.25 0.74
CA TRP A 219 -15.53 -3.49 -0.64
C TRP A 219 -16.45 -4.55 -1.24
N THR A 220 -17.13 -4.21 -2.30
CA THR A 220 -17.90 -5.14 -3.11
C THR A 220 -17.47 -5.03 -4.56
N GLY A 221 -17.23 -6.17 -5.20
CA GLY A 221 -16.74 -6.20 -6.57
C GLY A 221 -16.59 -7.60 -7.11
N THR A 222 -15.85 -7.70 -8.21
CA THR A 222 -15.60 -8.96 -8.91
C THR A 222 -14.12 -9.09 -9.27
N ARG A 223 -13.71 -10.30 -9.56
CA ARG A 223 -12.42 -10.64 -10.15
C ARG A 223 -12.63 -11.42 -11.41
N TYR A 224 -12.06 -10.96 -12.51
CA TYR A 224 -11.99 -11.72 -13.77
C TYR A 224 -11.01 -12.88 -13.64
N MET A 225 -11.47 -14.09 -13.91
CA MET A 225 -10.63 -15.29 -13.84
C MET A 225 -10.80 -16.13 -15.09
N ALA A 226 -9.69 -16.61 -15.64
CA ALA A 226 -9.69 -17.67 -16.65
C ALA A 226 -9.75 -19.00 -15.92
N THR A 227 -10.76 -19.81 -16.23
CA THR A 227 -10.93 -21.19 -15.76
C THR A 227 -10.84 -22.13 -16.95
N THR A 228 -10.33 -23.34 -16.73
CA THR A 228 -10.30 -24.38 -17.76
C THR A 228 -11.36 -25.40 -17.40
N GLU A 229 -12.35 -25.57 -18.27
CA GLU A 229 -13.36 -26.60 -18.16
C GLU A 229 -13.00 -27.75 -19.07
N THR A 230 -12.89 -28.96 -18.53
CA THR A 230 -12.61 -30.16 -19.33
C THR A 230 -13.93 -30.65 -19.93
N THR A 231 -14.10 -30.54 -21.24
CA THR A 231 -15.23 -31.08 -21.99
C THR A 231 -14.84 -32.40 -22.63
N GLU A 232 -15.83 -33.14 -23.18
CA GLU A 232 -15.57 -34.37 -23.95
C GLU A 232 -14.70 -34.13 -25.20
N GLN A 233 -14.62 -32.88 -25.66
CA GLN A 233 -13.78 -32.45 -26.81
C GLN A 233 -12.41 -31.91 -26.41
N GLY A 234 -12.07 -31.92 -25.11
CA GLY A 234 -10.81 -31.42 -24.57
C GLY A 234 -10.97 -30.20 -23.66
N PRO A 235 -9.88 -29.63 -23.16
CA PRO A 235 -9.91 -28.48 -22.26
C PRO A 235 -10.33 -27.21 -23.00
N VAL A 236 -11.40 -26.57 -22.53
CA VAL A 236 -11.91 -25.29 -23.04
C VAL A 236 -11.62 -24.20 -22.00
N SER A 237 -10.97 -23.14 -22.44
CA SER A 237 -10.76 -21.95 -21.58
C SER A 237 -12.07 -21.18 -21.47
N LYS A 238 -12.57 -21.02 -20.24
CA LYS A 238 -13.74 -20.23 -19.91
C LYS A 238 -13.33 -19.08 -19.00
N THR A 239 -13.94 -17.94 -19.19
CA THR A 239 -13.71 -16.79 -18.33
C THR A 239 -14.92 -16.55 -17.44
N GLU A 240 -14.70 -16.34 -16.18
CA GLU A 240 -15.76 -16.11 -15.18
C GLU A 240 -15.43 -14.89 -14.32
N SER A 241 -16.46 -14.09 -14.04
CA SER A 241 -16.41 -13.03 -13.04
C SER A 241 -16.78 -13.58 -11.67
N VAL A 242 -15.83 -13.55 -10.76
CA VAL A 242 -15.98 -14.09 -9.41
C VAL A 242 -16.19 -12.96 -8.41
N ARG A 243 -17.22 -13.10 -7.56
CA ARG A 243 -17.51 -12.11 -6.54
C ARG A 243 -16.36 -11.97 -5.53
N LYS A 244 -16.04 -10.73 -5.18
CA LYS A 244 -15.03 -10.34 -4.21
C LYS A 244 -15.63 -9.31 -3.25
N ASN A 245 -16.07 -9.77 -2.06
CA ASN A 245 -16.65 -8.90 -1.03
C ASN A 245 -15.75 -8.89 0.19
N ARG A 246 -15.51 -7.73 0.76
CA ARG A 246 -14.66 -7.54 1.94
C ARG A 246 -15.23 -6.49 2.86
N TYR A 247 -14.98 -6.62 4.14
CA TYR A 247 -15.12 -5.54 5.10
C TYR A 247 -13.93 -5.50 6.03
N ALA A 248 -13.66 -4.32 6.58
CA ALA A 248 -12.59 -4.12 7.53
C ALA A 248 -13.04 -3.22 8.69
N LEU A 249 -12.48 -3.48 9.86
CA LEU A 249 -12.57 -2.63 11.04
C LEU A 249 -11.15 -2.20 11.40
N SER A 250 -10.96 -0.92 11.62
CA SER A 250 -9.64 -0.32 11.87
C SER A 250 -9.70 0.64 13.04
N ALA A 251 -8.70 0.57 13.91
CA ALA A 251 -8.49 1.53 14.98
C ALA A 251 -7.02 1.93 15.02
N GLU A 252 -6.76 3.21 15.19
CA GLU A 252 -5.40 3.75 15.33
C GLU A 252 -5.37 4.88 16.34
N TYR A 253 -4.37 4.83 17.20
CA TYR A 253 -3.96 5.96 18.03
C TYR A 253 -2.53 6.34 17.67
N ALA A 254 -2.34 7.58 17.22
CA ALA A 254 -1.04 8.12 16.86
C ALA A 254 -0.89 9.53 17.44
N LEU A 255 -0.11 9.67 18.50
CA LEU A 255 0.12 10.94 19.17
C LEU A 255 1.44 10.92 19.96
N ASN A 256 2.16 12.04 19.94
CA ASN A 256 3.39 12.24 20.74
C ASN A 256 4.43 11.11 20.51
N ASP A 257 4.63 10.71 19.26
CA ASP A 257 5.59 9.68 18.86
C ASP A 257 5.21 8.23 19.24
N TRP A 258 4.02 8.05 19.85
CA TRP A 258 3.42 6.75 20.09
C TRP A 258 2.48 6.38 18.96
N THR A 259 2.49 5.12 18.55
CA THR A 259 1.49 4.58 17.63
C THR A 259 0.99 3.23 18.14
N ALA A 260 -0.32 3.09 18.20
CA ALA A 260 -0.98 1.80 18.35
C ALA A 260 -2.00 1.65 17.22
N ARG A 261 -1.99 0.54 16.51
CA ARG A 261 -2.94 0.29 15.41
C ARG A 261 -3.37 -1.16 15.40
N ALA A 262 -4.65 -1.40 15.17
CA ALA A 262 -5.21 -2.72 14.98
C ALA A 262 -6.23 -2.68 13.85
N GLU A 263 -6.20 -3.71 12.99
CA GLU A 263 -7.15 -3.87 11.91
C GLU A 263 -7.58 -5.33 11.78
N TYR A 264 -8.83 -5.53 11.43
CA TYR A 264 -9.41 -6.82 11.06
C TYR A 264 -9.98 -6.72 9.65
N ILE A 265 -9.71 -7.70 8.80
CA ILE A 265 -10.29 -7.80 7.46
C ILE A 265 -10.95 -9.16 7.29
N HIS A 266 -12.18 -9.16 6.80
CA HIS A 266 -12.90 -10.34 6.34
C HIS A 266 -13.07 -10.29 4.83
N SER A 267 -12.88 -11.43 4.16
CA SER A 267 -13.06 -11.58 2.73
C SER A 267 -13.96 -12.76 2.42
N GLN A 268 -14.90 -12.54 1.51
CA GLN A 268 -15.68 -13.58 0.84
C GLN A 268 -15.45 -13.45 -0.67
N GLY A 269 -15.05 -14.55 -1.29
CA GLY A 269 -14.65 -14.62 -2.68
C GLY A 269 -13.49 -15.59 -2.81
N PHE A 270 -13.40 -16.31 -3.90
CA PHE A 270 -12.47 -17.43 -3.97
C PHE A 270 -11.13 -17.08 -4.63
N ALA A 271 -10.09 -17.77 -4.19
CA ALA A 271 -8.86 -17.90 -4.93
C ALA A 271 -9.07 -18.82 -6.14
N ALA A 272 -8.15 -18.78 -7.10
CA ALA A 272 -8.13 -19.75 -8.19
C ALA A 272 -8.21 -21.17 -7.63
N ASN A 273 -9.08 -22.00 -8.18
CA ASN A 273 -9.30 -23.40 -7.80
C ASN A 273 -9.97 -23.64 -6.43
N LYS A 274 -10.71 -22.65 -5.88
CA LYS A 274 -11.49 -22.80 -4.65
C LYS A 274 -12.95 -22.48 -4.86
N ASP A 275 -13.81 -22.93 -3.94
CA ASP A 275 -15.27 -22.76 -4.01
C ASP A 275 -15.72 -21.31 -3.96
N LYS A 276 -16.84 -21.00 -4.64
CA LYS A 276 -17.44 -19.64 -4.72
C LYS A 276 -17.83 -19.04 -3.37
N GLY A 277 -17.97 -19.85 -2.33
CA GLY A 277 -18.28 -19.44 -0.95
C GLY A 277 -17.05 -19.29 -0.06
N ASP A 278 -15.84 -19.44 -0.58
CA ASP A 278 -14.60 -19.42 0.18
C ASP A 278 -14.42 -18.11 0.96
N LYS A 279 -13.99 -18.22 2.20
CA LYS A 279 -13.81 -17.10 3.13
C LYS A 279 -12.41 -17.11 3.68
N ALA A 280 -11.85 -15.91 3.82
CA ALA A 280 -10.60 -15.68 4.50
C ALA A 280 -10.75 -14.51 5.47
N ASP A 281 -9.92 -14.48 6.47
CA ASP A 281 -9.80 -13.31 7.34
C ASP A 281 -8.39 -13.15 7.90
N GLY A 282 -8.15 -12.01 8.48
CA GLY A 282 -6.91 -11.73 9.18
C GLY A 282 -7.02 -10.48 10.03
N TRP A 283 -6.12 -10.35 10.97
CA TRP A 283 -6.02 -9.20 11.85
C TRP A 283 -4.58 -9.00 12.29
N TYR A 284 -4.29 -7.78 12.64
CA TYR A 284 -3.05 -7.47 13.32
C TYR A 284 -3.29 -6.42 14.41
N ALA A 285 -2.36 -6.37 15.35
CA ALA A 285 -2.21 -5.29 16.30
C ALA A 285 -0.75 -4.95 16.42
N LEU A 286 -0.41 -3.66 16.35
CA LEU A 286 0.95 -3.16 16.53
C LEU A 286 1.00 -2.05 17.58
N ALA A 287 2.16 -1.92 18.19
CA ALA A 287 2.52 -0.80 19.05
C ALA A 287 3.94 -0.34 18.72
N ILE A 288 4.13 0.96 18.67
CA ILE A 288 5.41 1.63 18.47
C ILE A 288 5.57 2.63 19.60
N ALA A 289 6.69 2.54 20.32
CA ALA A 289 7.00 3.38 21.46
C ALA A 289 8.32 4.11 21.25
N PRO A 290 8.40 5.42 21.55
CA PRO A 290 9.66 6.16 21.51
C PRO A 290 10.60 5.72 22.65
N VAL A 291 11.83 5.41 22.30
CA VAL A 291 12.95 5.24 23.24
C VAL A 291 13.73 6.57 23.33
N ILE A 292 13.95 7.18 22.17
CA ILE A 292 14.49 8.52 22.05
C ILE A 292 13.50 9.32 21.20
N LYS A 293 12.89 10.32 21.79
CA LYS A 293 11.85 11.13 21.15
C LYS A 293 12.28 11.62 19.77
N ASN A 294 11.44 11.39 18.76
CA ASN A 294 11.64 11.72 17.35
C ASN A 294 12.93 11.12 16.74
N LYS A 295 13.51 10.09 17.33
CA LYS A 295 14.78 9.54 16.86
C LYS A 295 14.87 8.02 16.88
N MET A 296 14.41 7.38 17.95
CA MET A 296 14.48 5.92 18.10
C MET A 296 13.18 5.38 18.66
N HIS A 297 12.66 4.34 18.01
CA HIS A 297 11.48 3.64 18.47
C HIS A 297 11.77 2.15 18.62
N VAL A 298 11.02 1.52 19.53
CA VAL A 298 10.85 0.06 19.58
C VAL A 298 9.45 -0.26 19.17
N LYS A 299 9.26 -1.42 18.54
CA LYS A 299 7.99 -1.80 17.96
C LYS A 299 7.70 -3.28 18.13
N ALA A 300 6.43 -3.63 18.26
CA ALA A 300 5.95 -4.99 18.29
C ALA A 300 4.68 -5.13 17.45
N ARG A 301 4.52 -6.26 16.76
CA ARG A 301 3.31 -6.57 16.00
C ARG A 301 2.95 -8.05 16.17
N TYR A 302 1.69 -8.31 16.42
CA TYR A 302 1.06 -9.61 16.23
C TYR A 302 0.26 -9.54 14.94
N ASP A 303 0.48 -10.47 14.01
CA ASP A 303 -0.14 -10.48 12.70
C ASP A 303 -0.59 -11.90 12.34
N CYS A 304 -1.87 -12.09 12.05
CA CYS A 304 -2.46 -13.38 11.76
C CYS A 304 -3.34 -13.30 10.51
N TYR A 305 -3.13 -14.24 9.59
CA TYR A 305 -3.98 -14.45 8.42
C TYR A 305 -4.47 -15.89 8.37
N ARG A 306 -5.76 -16.11 8.03
CA ARG A 306 -6.38 -17.41 7.88
C ARG A 306 -6.99 -17.55 6.49
N ASP A 307 -6.35 -18.32 5.64
CA ASP A 307 -6.74 -18.46 4.22
C ASP A 307 -8.11 -19.12 4.02
N GLN A 308 -8.56 -19.93 4.97
CA GLN A 308 -9.88 -20.60 4.96
C GLN A 308 -10.73 -20.24 6.18
N LYS A 309 -10.39 -19.14 6.87
CA LYS A 309 -11.05 -18.72 8.12
C LYS A 309 -11.02 -19.80 9.24
N THR A 310 -10.10 -20.73 9.17
CA THR A 310 -9.87 -21.77 10.19
C THR A 310 -8.49 -21.64 10.80
N TRP A 311 -8.32 -22.08 12.04
CA TRP A 311 -7.01 -22.07 12.68
C TRP A 311 -5.99 -22.98 11.98
N ALA A 312 -6.44 -24.08 11.39
CA ALA A 312 -5.59 -24.99 10.63
C ALA A 312 -4.95 -24.30 9.41
N SER A 313 -5.61 -23.30 8.81
CA SER A 313 -5.09 -22.53 7.68
C SER A 313 -4.32 -21.27 8.10
N SER A 314 -4.06 -21.06 9.39
CA SER A 314 -3.47 -19.82 9.88
C SER A 314 -1.96 -19.75 9.68
N LYS A 315 -1.52 -18.54 9.31
CA LYS A 315 -0.13 -18.10 9.36
C LYS A 315 -0.03 -16.92 10.30
N THR A 316 0.86 -17.01 11.29
CA THR A 316 0.99 -16.01 12.34
C THR A 316 2.42 -15.52 12.41
N TYR A 317 2.59 -14.19 12.46
CA TYR A 317 3.86 -13.53 12.73
C TYR A 317 3.82 -12.91 14.13
N TYR A 318 4.87 -13.15 14.90
CA TYR A 318 5.19 -12.46 16.14
C TYR A 318 6.42 -11.64 15.86
N GLU A 319 6.26 -10.33 15.82
CA GLU A 319 7.29 -9.43 15.31
C GLU A 319 7.69 -8.43 16.38
N VAL A 320 8.98 -8.19 16.45
CA VAL A 320 9.58 -7.13 17.25
C VAL A 320 10.62 -6.40 16.42
N GLY A 321 10.88 -5.14 16.73
CA GLY A 321 11.88 -4.39 15.98
C GLY A 321 12.20 -3.06 16.62
N ALA A 322 13.10 -2.36 15.97
CA ALA A 322 13.47 -1.00 16.29
C ALA A 322 13.76 -0.22 15.01
N ASP A 323 13.57 1.07 15.07
CA ASP A 323 14.04 1.99 14.05
C ASP A 323 14.86 3.12 14.66
N TYR A 324 15.78 3.65 13.85
CA TYR A 324 16.64 4.75 14.23
C TYR A 324 16.79 5.75 13.09
N LEU A 325 16.40 7.00 13.32
CA LEU A 325 16.59 8.09 12.39
C LEU A 325 18.02 8.63 12.53
N LEU A 326 18.86 8.31 11.55
CA LEU A 326 20.20 8.90 11.39
C LEU A 326 20.10 10.38 11.04
N SER A 327 19.10 10.73 10.20
CA SER A 327 18.72 12.10 9.88
C SER A 327 17.23 12.12 9.52
N LYS A 328 16.63 13.30 9.27
CA LYS A 328 15.24 13.39 8.81
C LYS A 328 14.96 12.63 7.49
N ASN A 329 16.02 12.34 6.74
CA ASN A 329 15.95 11.72 5.41
C ASN A 329 16.58 10.32 5.36
N LEU A 330 17.14 9.83 6.47
CA LEU A 330 17.84 8.54 6.52
C LEU A 330 17.46 7.79 7.80
N GLN A 331 16.91 6.59 7.62
CA GLN A 331 16.42 5.73 8.70
C GLN A 331 16.95 4.32 8.54
N VAL A 332 17.32 3.68 9.63
CA VAL A 332 17.64 2.26 9.70
C VAL A 332 16.55 1.56 10.49
N ASN A 333 16.08 0.43 9.97
CA ASN A 333 15.12 -0.45 10.62
C ASN A 333 15.77 -1.82 10.85
N LEU A 334 15.45 -2.42 12.01
CA LEU A 334 15.78 -3.80 12.33
C LEU A 334 14.51 -4.49 12.81
N GLU A 335 14.17 -5.61 12.21
CA GLU A 335 12.99 -6.39 12.57
C GLU A 335 13.34 -7.88 12.69
N TYR A 336 12.72 -8.53 13.65
CA TYR A 336 12.73 -9.97 13.83
C TYR A 336 11.30 -10.48 13.87
N ALA A 337 11.03 -11.56 13.16
CA ALA A 337 9.75 -12.26 13.20
C ALA A 337 9.93 -13.75 13.49
N ARG A 338 9.17 -14.27 14.43
CA ARG A 338 8.88 -15.70 14.54
C ARG A 338 7.60 -16.01 13.79
N VAL A 339 7.68 -16.86 12.78
CA VAL A 339 6.56 -17.22 11.91
C VAL A 339 6.09 -18.64 12.22
N ASN A 340 4.78 -18.81 12.41
CA ASN A 340 4.13 -20.11 12.56
C ASN A 340 3.13 -20.30 11.42
N GLU A 341 3.32 -21.34 10.62
CA GLU A 341 2.48 -21.68 9.47
C GLU A 341 1.82 -23.04 9.75
N ARG A 342 0.58 -22.99 10.26
CA ARG A 342 -0.11 -24.21 10.72
C ARG A 342 -0.48 -25.16 9.59
N ALA A 343 -0.82 -24.63 8.42
CA ALA A 343 -1.17 -25.44 7.25
C ALA A 343 -0.05 -26.40 6.83
N THR A 344 1.21 -26.03 7.04
CA THR A 344 2.39 -26.81 6.68
C THR A 344 3.11 -27.39 7.91
N HIS A 345 2.57 -27.18 9.13
CA HIS A 345 3.20 -27.55 10.40
C HIS A 345 4.64 -27.02 10.52
N SER A 346 4.94 -25.88 9.91
CA SER A 346 6.28 -25.31 9.91
C SER A 346 6.36 -24.04 10.75
N SER A 347 7.54 -23.78 11.29
CA SER A 347 7.84 -22.52 11.94
C SER A 347 9.28 -22.13 11.66
N TYR A 348 9.52 -20.84 11.46
CA TYR A 348 10.82 -20.32 11.08
C TYR A 348 11.03 -18.90 11.59
N ASN A 349 12.26 -18.42 11.49
CA ASN A 349 12.65 -17.08 11.88
C ASN A 349 12.94 -16.24 10.63
N LEU A 350 12.67 -14.97 10.75
CA LEU A 350 12.94 -13.96 9.72
C LEU A 350 13.63 -12.78 10.41
N VAL A 351 14.73 -12.33 9.85
CA VAL A 351 15.44 -11.12 10.26
C VAL A 351 15.52 -10.20 9.06
N ASP A 352 15.08 -8.98 9.24
CA ASP A 352 15.14 -7.92 8.24
C ASP A 352 15.93 -6.73 8.77
N VAL A 353 16.84 -6.22 7.96
CA VAL A 353 17.53 -4.94 8.16
C VAL A 353 17.28 -4.07 6.94
N GLU A 354 16.79 -2.86 7.14
CA GLU A 354 16.46 -1.97 6.01
C GLU A 354 17.04 -0.58 6.24
N LEU A 355 17.63 -0.03 5.19
CA LEU A 355 18.05 1.35 5.10
C LEU A 355 17.10 2.10 4.17
N ASP A 356 16.40 3.08 4.74
CA ASP A 356 15.49 3.97 4.01
C ASP A 356 16.14 5.32 3.80
N PHE A 357 16.18 5.81 2.56
CA PHE A 357 16.64 7.17 2.25
C PHE A 357 15.59 7.90 1.40
N ARG A 358 15.42 9.20 1.67
CA ARG A 358 14.44 10.08 1.02
C ARG A 358 15.08 11.39 0.57
N PHE A 359 14.57 12.00 -0.47
CA PHE A 359 15.02 13.30 -0.98
C PHE A 359 13.89 14.08 -1.63
#